data_2fcf4b9da2623f45d9b81c672ed4a43b
#
_entry.id   2fcf4b9da2623f45d9b81c672ed4a43b
#
_cell.length_a   1.000
_cell.length_b   1.000
_cell.length_c   1.000
_cell.angle_alpha   90.00
_cell.angle_beta   90.00
_cell.angle_gamma   90.00
#
_symmetry.space_group_name_H-M   'P 1'
#
loop_
_entity.id
_entity.type
_entity.pdbx_description
1 polymer ?
#
loop_
_entity_poly.entity_id
_entity_poly.type
_entity_poly.pdbx_seq_one_letter_code
_entity_poly.pdbx_strand_id
1 'polypeptide(L)'
;MKLRPYQKAAVGGCVNSLRNHTSALAVMPTGCGKTIVFSETIRLASKRCLVVAHREELIRQAAKKIELITGEKAEEKSYEPYFGMKSKVVVASVQTLNAKHYLGRRMNRFTPDEFSLLVIDEAHHSVANSYLNVINYFKRNSGLKVIGVSATPDRSDKLALGEVFEDVAYKYELLQAVKDGWLVP
;
A
#
# COMPACT_ATOMS: atom_id res chain seq x y z
N MET A 1 0.33 13.53 14.69
CA MET A 1 0.24 14.45 13.51
C MET A 1 -1.23 14.76 13.24
N LYS A 2 -1.59 16.00 12.85
CA LYS A 2 -2.98 16.34 12.51
C LYS A 2 -3.20 16.13 11.01
N LEU A 3 -4.12 15.23 10.66
CA LEU A 3 -4.49 14.98 9.27
C LEU A 3 -5.21 16.19 8.66
N ARG A 4 -4.94 16.47 7.39
CA ARG A 4 -5.72 17.43 6.59
C ARG A 4 -7.13 16.86 6.32
N PRO A 5 -8.16 17.69 6.09
CA PRO A 5 -9.54 17.22 5.89
C PRO A 5 -9.67 16.13 4.84
N TYR A 6 -9.07 16.31 3.67
CA TYR A 6 -9.11 15.33 2.59
C TYR A 6 -8.36 14.02 2.92
N GLN A 7 -7.27 14.08 3.71
CA GLN A 7 -6.56 12.88 4.18
C GLN A 7 -7.43 12.08 5.15
N LYS A 8 -8.13 12.77 6.06
CA LYS A 8 -9.09 12.13 6.97
C LYS A 8 -10.23 11.46 6.20
N ALA A 9 -10.76 12.13 5.17
CA ALA A 9 -11.79 11.58 4.29
C ALA A 9 -11.27 10.35 3.53
N ALA A 10 -10.02 10.41 3.01
CA ALA A 10 -9.39 9.28 2.32
C ALA A 10 -9.21 8.05 3.22
N VAL A 11 -8.71 8.24 4.45
CA VAL A 11 -8.59 7.16 5.44
C VAL A 11 -9.96 6.57 5.75
N GLY A 12 -10.97 7.42 6.02
CA GLY A 12 -12.33 6.97 6.26
C GLY A 12 -12.93 6.18 5.09
N GLY A 13 -12.72 6.65 3.86
CA GLY A 13 -13.12 5.96 2.65
C GLY A 13 -12.48 4.58 2.54
N CYS A 14 -11.16 4.47 2.70
CA CYS A 14 -10.44 3.20 2.69
C CYS A 14 -10.97 2.21 3.74
N VAL A 15 -11.14 2.66 4.98
CA VAL A 15 -11.66 1.81 6.06
C VAL A 15 -13.07 1.33 5.77
N ASN A 16 -13.95 2.22 5.29
CA ASN A 16 -15.33 1.86 4.97
C ASN A 16 -15.41 0.89 3.78
N SER A 17 -14.65 1.15 2.73
CA SER A 17 -14.60 0.27 1.57
C SER A 17 -14.16 -1.15 1.97
N LEU A 18 -13.10 -1.28 2.78
CA LEU A 18 -12.58 -2.58 3.21
C LEU A 18 -13.49 -3.35 4.17
N ARG A 19 -14.57 -2.77 4.68
CA ARG A 19 -15.61 -3.52 5.41
C ARG A 19 -16.42 -4.40 4.49
N ASN A 20 -16.65 -3.94 3.25
CA ASN A 20 -17.54 -4.60 2.29
C ASN A 20 -16.76 -5.27 1.14
N HIS A 21 -15.53 -4.86 0.88
CA HIS A 21 -14.68 -5.33 -0.21
C HIS A 21 -13.36 -5.92 0.32
N THR A 22 -12.72 -6.73 -0.49
CA THR A 22 -11.40 -7.28 -0.17
C THR A 22 -10.27 -6.38 -0.66
N SER A 23 -10.54 -5.53 -1.65
CA SER A 23 -9.56 -4.61 -2.19
C SER A 23 -10.15 -3.25 -2.55
N ALA A 24 -9.40 -2.18 -2.28
CA ALA A 24 -9.82 -0.80 -2.47
C ALA A 24 -8.68 0.07 -3.01
N LEU A 25 -9.02 1.07 -3.83
CA LEU A 25 -8.07 2.01 -4.42
C LEU A 25 -8.34 3.43 -3.89
N ALA A 26 -7.31 4.12 -3.44
CA ALA A 26 -7.34 5.56 -3.18
C ALA A 26 -6.53 6.31 -4.24
N VAL A 27 -7.19 7.20 -4.97
CA VAL A 27 -6.60 8.01 -6.02
C VAL A 27 -6.38 9.42 -5.50
N MET A 28 -5.11 9.85 -5.44
CA MET A 28 -4.72 11.16 -4.90
C MET A 28 -3.50 11.70 -5.64
N PRO A 29 -3.44 13.01 -5.98
CA PRO A 29 -2.29 13.59 -6.67
C PRO A 29 -0.99 13.40 -5.90
N THR A 30 0.13 13.45 -6.62
CA THR A 30 1.46 13.53 -6.01
C THR A 30 1.54 14.78 -5.12
N GLY A 31 2.18 14.68 -3.98
CA GLY A 31 2.25 15.78 -2.99
C GLY A 31 1.08 15.83 -1.99
N CYS A 32 -0.04 15.16 -2.24
CA CYS A 32 -1.19 15.12 -1.32
C CYS A 32 -1.03 14.15 -0.14
N GLY A 33 0.12 13.50 0.01
CA GLY A 33 0.42 12.67 1.18
C GLY A 33 -0.21 11.29 1.16
N LYS A 34 -0.18 10.58 0.02
CA LYS A 34 -0.60 9.18 -0.12
C LYS A 34 -0.03 8.29 1.00
N THR A 35 1.27 8.48 1.29
CA THR A 35 1.96 7.75 2.38
C THR A 35 1.31 7.98 3.74
N ILE A 36 0.84 9.20 4.02
CA ILE A 36 0.14 9.53 5.27
C ILE A 36 -1.17 8.75 5.35
N VAL A 37 -1.93 8.72 4.25
CA VAL A 37 -3.24 8.03 4.22
C VAL A 37 -3.07 6.53 4.48
N PHE A 38 -2.17 5.85 3.77
CA PHE A 38 -1.99 4.43 3.99
C PHE A 38 -1.34 4.11 5.36
N SER A 39 -0.44 4.97 5.88
CA SER A 39 0.12 4.78 7.21
C SER A 39 -0.94 4.87 8.31
N GLU A 40 -1.87 5.81 8.20
CA GLU A 40 -3.00 5.88 9.12
C GLU A 40 -3.92 4.67 8.99
N THR A 41 -4.12 4.15 7.79
CA THR A 41 -4.88 2.91 7.60
C THR A 41 -4.17 1.71 8.22
N ILE A 42 -2.84 1.63 8.08
CA ILE A 42 -1.99 0.62 8.76
C ILE A 42 -2.14 0.71 10.28
N ARG A 43 -2.15 1.93 10.84
CA ARG A 43 -2.32 2.14 12.29
C ARG A 43 -3.62 1.54 12.81
N LEU A 44 -4.67 1.55 11.99
CA LEU A 44 -5.99 0.99 12.32
C LEU A 44 -6.08 -0.52 12.08
N ALA A 45 -5.12 -1.13 11.38
CA ALA A 45 -5.10 -2.57 11.14
C ALA A 45 -4.74 -3.35 12.42
N SER A 46 -5.41 -4.48 12.62
CA SER A 46 -5.29 -5.29 13.84
C SER A 46 -4.06 -6.21 13.86
N LYS A 47 -3.55 -6.60 12.68
CA LYS A 47 -2.44 -7.54 12.50
C LYS A 47 -1.32 -6.91 11.69
N ARG A 48 -0.30 -7.73 11.35
CA ARG A 48 0.82 -7.31 10.51
C ARG A 48 0.37 -6.80 9.14
N CYS A 49 1.11 -5.82 8.62
CA CYS A 49 0.87 -5.20 7.33
C CYS A 49 2.11 -5.33 6.44
N LEU A 50 1.89 -5.59 5.16
CA LEU A 50 2.92 -5.58 4.13
C LEU A 50 2.72 -4.37 3.22
N VAL A 51 3.75 -3.54 3.07
CA VAL A 51 3.77 -2.42 2.12
C VAL A 51 4.69 -2.79 0.97
N VAL A 52 4.16 -2.75 -0.24
CA VAL A 52 4.90 -3.04 -1.47
C VAL A 52 5.13 -1.75 -2.24
N ALA A 53 6.39 -1.40 -2.45
CA ALA A 53 6.83 -0.24 -3.22
C ALA A 53 7.59 -0.67 -4.48
N HIS A 54 7.66 0.24 -5.47
CA HIS A 54 8.34 -0.05 -6.73
C HIS A 54 9.87 0.10 -6.63
N ARG A 55 10.37 1.12 -5.92
CA ARG A 55 11.80 1.46 -5.85
C ARG A 55 12.35 1.37 -4.43
N GLU A 56 13.59 0.89 -4.30
CA GLU A 56 14.26 0.73 -3.00
C GLU A 56 14.41 2.06 -2.23
N GLU A 57 14.69 3.15 -2.92
CA GLU A 57 14.79 4.47 -2.29
C GLU A 57 13.49 4.89 -1.60
N LEU A 58 12.35 4.51 -2.20
CA LEU A 58 11.02 4.79 -1.65
C LEU A 58 10.72 3.94 -0.41
N ILE A 59 11.34 2.75 -0.29
CA ILE A 59 11.15 1.86 0.86
C ILE A 59 11.60 2.55 2.15
N ARG A 60 12.81 3.11 2.17
CA ARG A 60 13.35 3.80 3.35
C ARG A 60 12.52 5.03 3.73
N GLN A 61 12.06 5.78 2.73
CA GLN A 61 11.21 6.94 2.97
C GLN A 61 9.83 6.54 3.50
N ALA A 62 9.25 5.48 2.94
CA ALA A 62 7.97 4.94 3.39
C ALA A 62 8.10 4.41 4.83
N ALA A 63 9.12 3.59 5.13
CA ALA A 63 9.35 3.03 6.45
C ALA A 63 9.47 4.12 7.52
N LYS A 64 10.32 5.14 7.31
CA LYS A 64 10.47 6.28 8.23
C LYS A 64 9.16 7.04 8.45
N LYS A 65 8.38 7.28 7.38
CA LYS A 65 7.08 7.95 7.50
C LYS A 65 6.06 7.09 8.24
N ILE A 66 6.04 5.79 7.98
CA ILE A 66 5.17 4.85 8.69
C ILE A 66 5.50 4.86 10.18
N GLU A 67 6.78 4.74 10.55
CA GLU A 67 7.23 4.80 11.95
C GLU A 67 6.81 6.11 12.63
N LEU A 68 7.01 7.23 11.95
CA LEU A 68 6.63 8.55 12.49
C LEU A 68 5.12 8.67 12.75
N ILE A 69 4.29 8.07 11.90
CA ILE A 69 2.83 8.20 11.94
C ILE A 69 2.22 7.17 12.86
N THR A 70 2.67 5.92 12.78
CA THR A 70 2.08 4.80 13.52
C THR A 70 2.69 4.61 14.92
N GLY A 71 3.92 5.08 15.14
CA GLY A 71 4.72 4.76 16.32
C GLY A 71 5.29 3.33 16.30
N GLU A 72 5.04 2.57 15.25
CA GLU A 72 5.45 1.17 15.08
C GLU A 72 6.71 1.09 14.22
N LYS A 73 7.70 0.32 14.65
CA LYS A 73 8.87 0.06 13.81
C LYS A 73 8.47 -0.64 12.52
N ALA A 74 8.91 -0.09 11.40
CA ALA A 74 8.75 -0.69 10.07
C ALA A 74 10.04 -1.42 9.68
N GLU A 75 9.92 -2.68 9.31
CA GLU A 75 11.03 -3.50 8.88
C GLU A 75 11.26 -3.34 7.38
N GLU A 76 12.42 -2.81 6.99
CA GLU A 76 12.83 -2.67 5.60
C GLU A 76 13.39 -3.99 5.07
N LYS A 77 12.86 -4.54 4.00
CA LYS A 77 13.38 -5.73 3.30
C LYS A 77 13.98 -5.34 1.95
N SER A 78 15.20 -4.83 1.96
CA SER A 78 15.95 -4.64 0.74
C SER A 78 16.91 -5.79 0.42
N TYR A 79 17.66 -6.30 1.37
CA TYR A 79 18.70 -7.31 1.08
C TYR A 79 19.07 -8.29 2.19
N GLU A 80 18.64 -8.13 3.44
CA GLU A 80 19.18 -8.92 4.54
C GLU A 80 18.44 -10.24 4.81
N PRO A 81 19.20 -11.33 5.13
CA PRO A 81 18.63 -12.67 5.33
C PRO A 81 18.05 -12.91 6.74
N TYR A 82 18.01 -11.91 7.62
CA TYR A 82 17.61 -12.13 9.01
C TYR A 82 16.09 -12.09 9.21
N PHE A 83 15.56 -13.25 9.52
CA PHE A 83 14.20 -13.46 10.02
C PHE A 83 14.21 -13.49 11.54
N GLY A 84 13.67 -12.52 12.18
CA GLY A 84 13.59 -12.51 13.63
C GLY A 84 12.77 -11.39 14.22
N MET A 85 12.57 -10.30 13.50
CA MET A 85 11.76 -9.22 14.03
C MET A 85 10.30 -9.37 13.61
N LYS A 86 9.43 -9.57 14.58
CA LYS A 86 7.97 -9.53 14.42
C LYS A 86 7.47 -8.09 14.36
N SER A 87 8.07 -7.28 13.51
CA SER A 87 7.57 -5.91 13.28
C SER A 87 6.16 -5.95 12.76
N LYS A 88 5.31 -5.06 13.23
CA LYS A 88 3.93 -4.93 12.77
C LYS A 88 3.86 -4.56 11.29
N VAL A 89 4.86 -3.84 10.78
CA VAL A 89 4.91 -3.40 9.39
C VAL A 89 6.16 -3.90 8.71
N VAL A 90 6.00 -4.49 7.53
CA VAL A 90 7.08 -4.86 6.62
C VAL A 90 6.97 -4.01 5.37
N VAL A 91 8.06 -3.36 4.97
CA VAL A 91 8.14 -2.60 3.72
C VAL A 91 9.13 -3.29 2.79
N ALA A 92 8.70 -3.67 1.60
CA ALA A 92 9.52 -4.40 0.65
C ALA A 92 9.31 -3.91 -0.79
N SER A 93 10.32 -4.09 -1.67
CA SER A 93 10.11 -3.90 -3.09
C SER A 93 9.45 -5.14 -3.71
N VAL A 94 8.68 -4.91 -4.77
CA VAL A 94 8.10 -6.00 -5.56
C VAL A 94 9.20 -6.90 -6.15
N GLN A 95 10.36 -6.33 -6.50
CA GLN A 95 11.52 -7.05 -7.02
C GLN A 95 12.10 -7.98 -5.94
N THR A 96 12.29 -7.47 -4.72
CA THR A 96 12.79 -8.26 -3.58
C THR A 96 11.87 -9.43 -3.27
N LEU A 97 10.56 -9.22 -3.22
CA LEU A 97 9.59 -10.28 -2.95
C LEU A 97 9.59 -11.37 -4.03
N ASN A 98 9.78 -11.00 -5.29
CA ASN A 98 9.84 -11.94 -6.41
C ASN A 98 11.23 -12.58 -6.64
N ALA A 99 12.29 -12.07 -6.02
CA ALA A 99 13.63 -12.60 -6.20
C ALA A 99 13.71 -14.08 -5.86
N LYS A 100 14.49 -14.83 -6.65
CA LYS A 100 14.71 -16.28 -6.41
C LYS A 100 15.36 -16.55 -5.06
N HIS A 101 14.92 -17.58 -4.42
CA HIS A 101 15.41 -18.06 -3.14
C HIS A 101 15.34 -19.62 -3.11
N TYR A 102 16.06 -20.29 -2.21
CA TYR A 102 16.03 -21.76 -2.13
C TYR A 102 14.64 -22.34 -1.86
N LEU A 103 13.73 -21.56 -1.25
CA LEU A 103 12.31 -21.91 -1.06
C LEU A 103 11.40 -21.48 -2.22
N GLY A 104 11.96 -21.11 -3.37
CA GLY A 104 11.21 -20.60 -4.52
C GLY A 104 11.39 -19.11 -4.74
N ARG A 105 10.60 -18.25 -4.11
CA ARG A 105 10.73 -16.78 -4.12
C ARG A 105 10.89 -16.26 -2.70
N ARG A 106 11.49 -15.08 -2.53
CA ARG A 106 11.68 -14.50 -1.19
C ARG A 106 10.37 -14.28 -0.45
N MET A 107 9.28 -13.96 -1.14
CA MET A 107 7.95 -13.82 -0.51
C MET A 107 7.48 -15.13 0.17
N ASN A 108 7.93 -16.31 -0.29
CA ASN A 108 7.57 -17.60 0.30
C ASN A 108 8.14 -17.80 1.72
N ARG A 109 8.97 -16.86 2.19
CA ARG A 109 9.46 -16.82 3.56
C ARG A 109 8.41 -16.30 4.55
N PHE A 110 7.36 -15.66 4.04
CA PHE A 110 6.18 -15.29 4.81
C PHE A 110 5.06 -16.27 4.51
N THR A 111 4.31 -16.67 5.52
CA THR A 111 3.05 -17.35 5.27
C THR A 111 1.98 -16.33 4.85
N PRO A 112 1.05 -16.69 3.97
CA PRO A 112 -0.01 -15.75 3.56
C PRO A 112 -0.79 -15.16 4.74
N ASP A 113 -0.96 -15.95 5.80
CA ASP A 113 -1.75 -15.58 6.99
C ASP A 113 -1.06 -14.59 7.94
N GLU A 114 0.22 -14.32 7.71
CA GLU A 114 0.95 -13.35 8.54
C GLU A 114 0.44 -11.91 8.40
N PHE A 115 -0.12 -11.57 7.25
CA PHE A 115 -0.56 -10.21 6.97
C PHE A 115 -2.09 -10.13 6.86
N SER A 116 -2.66 -9.10 7.49
CA SER A 116 -4.08 -8.75 7.33
C SER A 116 -4.31 -7.63 6.33
N LEU A 117 -3.28 -6.85 6.03
CA LEU A 117 -3.33 -5.73 5.10
C LEU A 117 -2.10 -5.74 4.19
N LEU A 118 -2.36 -5.70 2.89
CA LEU A 118 -1.38 -5.45 1.83
C LEU A 118 -1.60 -4.05 1.28
N VAL A 119 -0.58 -3.21 1.35
CA VAL A 119 -0.60 -1.86 0.76
C VAL A 119 0.27 -1.87 -0.48
N ILE A 120 -0.24 -1.33 -1.59
CA ILE A 120 0.48 -1.18 -2.85
C ILE A 120 0.65 0.31 -3.11
N ASP A 121 1.88 0.79 -2.95
CA ASP A 121 2.24 2.15 -3.32
C ASP A 121 2.46 2.23 -4.83
N GLU A 122 2.06 3.35 -5.43
CA GLU A 122 1.98 3.55 -6.89
C GLU A 122 1.21 2.42 -7.58
N ALA A 123 -0.03 2.23 -7.16
CA ALA A 123 -0.90 1.11 -7.54
C ALA A 123 -1.17 0.96 -9.05
N HIS A 124 -0.86 1.99 -9.87
CA HIS A 124 -0.91 1.86 -11.33
C HIS A 124 0.03 0.79 -11.88
N HIS A 125 1.07 0.39 -11.11
CA HIS A 125 1.92 -0.74 -11.45
C HIS A 125 1.33 -2.12 -11.08
N SER A 126 0.22 -2.18 -10.35
CA SER A 126 -0.32 -3.42 -9.78
C SER A 126 -0.78 -4.45 -10.81
N VAL A 127 -1.04 -4.03 -12.04
CA VAL A 127 -1.42 -4.90 -13.18
C VAL A 127 -0.23 -5.65 -13.78
N ALA A 128 1.00 -5.28 -13.46
CA ALA A 128 2.18 -6.00 -13.93
C ALA A 128 2.29 -7.37 -13.26
N ASN A 129 2.75 -8.37 -14.00
CA ASN A 129 2.89 -9.76 -13.51
C ASN A 129 3.65 -9.89 -12.20
N SER A 130 4.65 -9.05 -11.96
CA SER A 130 5.42 -9.05 -10.71
C SER A 130 4.57 -8.69 -9.50
N TYR A 131 3.65 -7.73 -9.63
CA TYR A 131 2.71 -7.34 -8.59
C TYR A 131 1.61 -8.38 -8.43
N LEU A 132 1.04 -8.86 -9.54
CA LEU A 132 0.00 -9.91 -9.51
C LEU A 132 0.50 -11.17 -8.82
N ASN A 133 1.76 -11.57 -9.03
CA ASN A 133 2.36 -12.68 -8.31
C ASN A 133 2.35 -12.50 -6.79
N VAL A 134 2.69 -11.32 -6.31
CA VAL A 134 2.69 -10.99 -4.87
C VAL A 134 1.27 -10.94 -4.33
N ILE A 135 0.37 -10.25 -5.02
CA ILE A 135 -1.04 -10.13 -4.63
C ILE A 135 -1.68 -11.51 -4.53
N ASN A 136 -1.54 -12.34 -5.57
CA ASN A 136 -2.12 -13.68 -5.61
C ASN A 136 -1.53 -14.61 -4.56
N TYR A 137 -0.23 -14.47 -4.25
CA TYR A 137 0.37 -15.25 -3.18
C TYR A 137 -0.27 -14.96 -1.83
N PHE A 138 -0.41 -13.68 -1.47
CA PHE A 138 -0.98 -13.30 -0.17
C PHE A 138 -2.51 -13.36 -0.13
N LYS A 139 -3.22 -13.25 -1.26
CA LYS A 139 -4.68 -13.48 -1.36
C LYS A 139 -5.09 -14.95 -1.06
N ARG A 140 -4.14 -15.89 -0.90
CA ARG A 140 -4.44 -17.22 -0.33
C ARG A 140 -4.99 -17.12 1.10
N ASN A 141 -4.69 -16.06 1.80
CA ASN A 141 -5.36 -15.68 3.04
C ASN A 141 -6.68 -15.00 2.68
N SER A 142 -7.80 -15.66 2.95
CA SER A 142 -9.15 -15.13 2.70
C SER A 142 -9.51 -13.89 3.52
N GLY A 143 -8.80 -13.64 4.61
CA GLY A 143 -8.95 -12.46 5.46
C GLY A 143 -8.10 -11.27 5.05
N LEU A 144 -7.24 -11.41 4.03
CA LEU A 144 -6.39 -10.32 3.56
C LEU A 144 -7.21 -9.19 2.96
N LYS A 145 -6.90 -7.97 3.37
CA LYS A 145 -7.38 -6.74 2.73
C LYS A 145 -6.27 -6.10 1.91
N VAL A 146 -6.60 -5.52 0.76
CA VAL A 146 -5.63 -4.89 -0.14
C VAL A 146 -6.00 -3.43 -0.34
N ILE A 147 -5.04 -2.51 -0.15
CA ILE A 147 -5.21 -1.09 -0.49
C ILE A 147 -4.17 -0.72 -1.54
N GLY A 148 -4.63 -0.14 -2.65
CA GLY A 148 -3.79 0.57 -3.58
C GLY A 148 -3.84 2.07 -3.34
N VAL A 149 -2.70 2.75 -3.45
CA VAL A 149 -2.66 4.20 -3.53
C VAL A 149 -1.95 4.60 -4.82
N SER A 150 -2.54 5.51 -5.58
CA SER A 150 -1.97 5.95 -6.86
C SER A 150 -2.20 7.45 -7.07
N ALA A 151 -1.37 8.06 -7.90
CA ALA A 151 -1.73 9.32 -8.55
C ALA A 151 -2.90 9.10 -9.52
N THR A 152 -3.39 10.16 -10.16
CA THR A 152 -4.50 10.03 -11.12
C THR A 152 -4.12 9.06 -12.24
N PRO A 153 -4.77 7.90 -12.35
CA PRO A 153 -4.46 6.94 -13.40
C PRO A 153 -5.02 7.44 -14.74
N ASP A 154 -4.32 7.16 -15.83
CA ASP A 154 -4.81 7.36 -17.18
C ASP A 154 -6.01 6.47 -17.51
N ARG A 155 -6.69 6.74 -18.63
CA ARG A 155 -7.91 5.99 -18.98
C ARG A 155 -7.68 4.48 -19.17
N SER A 156 -6.54 4.10 -19.75
CA SER A 156 -6.14 2.70 -19.93
C SER A 156 -5.88 2.00 -18.59
N ASP A 157 -5.26 2.71 -17.66
CA ASP A 157 -4.95 2.17 -16.34
C ASP A 157 -6.21 1.90 -15.50
N LYS A 158 -7.29 2.66 -15.70
CA LYS A 158 -8.54 2.51 -14.93
C LYS A 158 -9.20 1.16 -15.15
N LEU A 159 -9.24 0.67 -16.38
CA LEU A 159 -9.81 -0.65 -16.68
C LEU A 159 -8.99 -1.76 -16.06
N ALA A 160 -7.67 -1.69 -16.23
CA ALA A 160 -6.75 -2.67 -15.69
C ALA A 160 -6.72 -2.68 -14.13
N LEU A 161 -6.83 -1.50 -13.50
CA LEU A 161 -6.92 -1.40 -12.04
C LEU A 161 -8.23 -1.98 -11.48
N GLY A 162 -9.32 -1.95 -12.26
CA GLY A 162 -10.58 -2.59 -11.91
C GLY A 162 -10.52 -4.13 -11.81
N GLU A 163 -9.50 -4.76 -12.42
CA GLU A 163 -9.25 -6.20 -12.26
C GLU A 163 -8.58 -6.53 -10.92
N VAL A 164 -7.91 -5.56 -10.31
CA VAL A 164 -7.16 -5.73 -9.04
C VAL A 164 -7.94 -5.21 -7.83
N PHE A 165 -8.62 -4.06 -8.00
CA PHE A 165 -9.33 -3.37 -6.94
C PHE A 165 -10.83 -3.37 -7.19
N GLU A 166 -11.58 -3.89 -6.23
CA GLU A 166 -13.05 -4.02 -6.29
C GLU A 166 -13.77 -2.67 -6.16
N ASP A 167 -13.15 -1.71 -5.48
CA ASP A 167 -13.77 -0.41 -5.20
C ASP A 167 -12.75 0.74 -5.27
N VAL A 168 -13.22 1.92 -5.68
CA VAL A 168 -12.50 3.18 -5.58
C VAL A 168 -12.95 3.90 -4.31
N ALA A 169 -12.27 3.59 -3.22
CA ALA A 169 -12.61 4.07 -1.88
C ALA A 169 -12.54 5.59 -1.71
N TYR A 170 -11.65 6.23 -2.46
CA TYR A 170 -11.49 7.69 -2.41
C TYR A 170 -10.84 8.21 -3.69
N LYS A 171 -11.32 9.35 -4.16
CA LYS A 171 -10.76 10.07 -5.29
C LYS A 171 -10.63 11.56 -4.96
N TYR A 172 -9.40 12.07 -5.09
CA TYR A 172 -9.10 13.50 -4.96
C TYR A 172 -8.40 13.98 -6.21
N GLU A 173 -9.03 14.91 -6.93
CA GLU A 173 -8.53 15.37 -8.22
C GLU A 173 -7.50 16.49 -8.05
N LEU A 174 -6.56 16.60 -9.00
CA LEU A 174 -5.52 17.63 -9.01
C LEU A 174 -6.13 19.05 -8.96
N LEU A 175 -7.12 19.30 -9.79
CA LEU A 175 -7.81 20.60 -9.83
C LEU A 175 -8.47 20.95 -8.50
N GLN A 176 -9.03 19.96 -7.81
CA GLN A 176 -9.61 20.17 -6.49
C GLN A 176 -8.52 20.49 -5.45
N ALA A 177 -7.40 19.78 -5.49
CA ALA A 177 -6.27 20.02 -4.59
C ALA A 177 -5.67 21.43 -4.76
N VAL A 178 -5.63 21.93 -5.99
CA VAL A 178 -5.21 23.30 -6.28
C VAL A 178 -6.24 24.32 -5.77
N LYS A 179 -7.54 24.12 -6.03
CA LYS A 179 -8.62 24.97 -5.53
C LYS A 179 -8.66 25.07 -4.01
N ASP A 180 -8.40 23.94 -3.34
CA ASP A 180 -8.34 23.86 -1.88
C ASP A 180 -7.04 24.44 -1.29
N GLY A 181 -6.11 24.91 -2.14
CA GLY A 181 -4.84 25.53 -1.72
C GLY A 181 -3.80 24.56 -1.19
N TRP A 182 -3.93 23.26 -1.49
CA TRP A 182 -2.98 22.23 -1.04
C TRP A 182 -1.86 21.94 -2.03
N LEU A 183 -2.07 22.28 -3.30
CA LEU A 183 -1.06 22.18 -4.36
C LEU A 183 -0.99 23.53 -5.11
N VAL A 184 0.18 23.82 -5.64
CA VAL A 184 0.41 24.96 -6.54
C VAL A 184 0.07 24.53 -7.96
N PRO A 185 -0.50 25.46 -8.79
CA PRO A 185 -0.77 25.19 -10.20
C PRO A 185 0.47 24.77 -10.99
#